data_03b72df2a10967d140aa99ff6bab2f6f
#
_entry.id   03b72df2a10967d140aa99ff6bab2f6f
#
_cell.length_a   1.000
_cell.length_b   1.000
_cell.length_c   1.000
_cell.angle_alpha   90.00
_cell.angle_beta   90.00
_cell.angle_gamma   90.00
#
_symmetry.space_group_name_H-M   'P 1'
#
loop_
_entity.id
_entity.type
_entity.pdbx_description
1 polymer ?
#
loop_
_entity_poly.entity_id
_entity_poly.type
_entity_poly.pdbx_seq_one_letter_code
_entity_poly.pdbx_strand_id
1 'polypeptide(L)'
;MTETPYRPHSGRPHVVVIGSGFGGLFAAKKLQGAEVDVTLIDRTNHHLFQPLLYQVATGILSSGEIAPSTRTIFDGVQNVRVVKGDVTDIDVEKQVVTSELGHQTSKWEYDHLLVAAGAGQSYFGNDHFAEFAPGMKNIDDALEIRARIIGAFERAELTDDPAERERLLTFVVVGAGPTGVELAGQLAELANRTLASSYRSYNPHAARVVLLDGAPQVLPPFGKRLGRKAQKSLETVSYTHLRAHETL
;
A
#
# COMPACT_ATOMS: atom_id res chain seq x y z
N MET A 1 37.49 -5.46 -0.10
CA MET A 1 37.75 -5.02 1.30
C MET A 1 36.54 -5.50 2.12
N THR A 2 36.78 -6.38 3.09
CA THR A 2 35.69 -6.81 4.01
C THR A 2 35.41 -5.64 4.95
N GLU A 3 34.37 -4.87 4.68
CA GLU A 3 33.97 -3.79 5.58
C GLU A 3 33.57 -4.41 6.93
N THR A 4 34.16 -3.92 8.00
CA THR A 4 33.78 -4.30 9.37
C THR A 4 32.32 -3.90 9.58
N PRO A 5 31.46 -4.80 10.10
CA PRO A 5 30.08 -4.45 10.37
C PRO A 5 29.99 -3.26 11.35
N TYR A 6 29.03 -2.36 11.08
CA TYR A 6 28.76 -1.25 11.95
C TYR A 6 28.13 -1.73 13.28
N ARG A 7 28.65 -1.22 14.37
CA ARG A 7 28.09 -1.34 15.72
C ARG A 7 28.18 0.02 16.43
N PRO A 8 27.13 0.46 17.15
CA PRO A 8 27.23 1.66 17.99
C PRO A 8 28.31 1.54 19.05
N HIS A 9 28.95 2.65 19.39
CA HIS A 9 30.05 2.69 20.39
C HIS A 9 29.59 2.95 21.81
N SER A 10 28.29 2.96 22.07
CA SER A 10 27.70 3.27 23.39
C SER A 10 27.95 2.18 24.45
N GLY A 11 28.25 0.95 24.02
CA GLY A 11 28.30 -0.23 24.88
C GLY A 11 26.95 -0.82 25.25
N ARG A 12 25.85 -0.23 24.76
CA ARG A 12 24.49 -0.75 24.94
C ARG A 12 24.20 -1.89 23.97
N PRO A 13 23.20 -2.77 24.28
CA PRO A 13 22.72 -3.73 23.29
C PRO A 13 22.24 -3.03 22.00
N HIS A 14 22.61 -3.57 20.86
CA HIS A 14 22.23 -3.05 19.56
C HIS A 14 21.04 -3.83 18.99
N VAL A 15 19.94 -3.14 18.74
CA VAL A 15 18.73 -3.68 18.13
C VAL A 15 18.65 -3.23 16.68
N VAL A 16 18.68 -4.16 15.75
CA VAL A 16 18.39 -3.86 14.33
C VAL A 16 16.94 -4.17 14.04
N VAL A 17 16.23 -3.19 13.46
CA VAL A 17 14.82 -3.30 13.06
C VAL A 17 14.74 -3.18 11.54
N ILE A 18 14.21 -4.19 10.85
CA ILE A 18 14.04 -4.22 9.40
C ILE A 18 12.60 -3.85 9.05
N GLY A 19 12.42 -2.73 8.35
CA GLY A 19 11.13 -2.20 7.92
C GLY A 19 10.59 -1.12 8.84
N SER A 20 10.16 0.01 8.26
CA SER A 20 9.54 1.16 8.96
C SER A 20 8.03 1.23 8.76
N GLY A 21 7.40 0.12 8.36
CA GLY A 21 5.95 -0.05 8.39
C GLY A 21 5.40 -0.02 9.83
N PHE A 22 4.14 -0.40 10.02
CA PHE A 22 3.52 -0.36 11.35
C PHE A 22 4.32 -1.12 12.41
N GLY A 23 4.74 -2.37 12.13
CA GLY A 23 5.46 -3.19 13.09
C GLY A 23 6.78 -2.56 13.53
N GLY A 24 7.64 -2.21 12.57
CA GLY A 24 8.97 -1.67 12.87
C GLY A 24 8.93 -0.27 13.45
N LEU A 25 8.07 0.62 12.93
CA LEU A 25 7.90 1.95 13.48
C LEU A 25 7.47 1.92 14.96
N PHE A 26 6.43 1.14 15.29
CA PHE A 26 5.94 1.06 16.66
C PHE A 26 6.92 0.37 17.59
N ALA A 27 7.67 -0.63 17.11
CA ALA A 27 8.75 -1.25 17.89
C ALA A 27 9.86 -0.23 18.19
N ALA A 28 10.35 0.49 17.18
CA ALA A 28 11.38 1.53 17.38
C ALA A 28 10.89 2.64 18.32
N LYS A 29 9.62 3.09 18.18
CA LYS A 29 9.01 4.05 19.12
C LYS A 29 8.94 3.51 20.56
N LYS A 30 8.68 2.22 20.75
CA LYS A 30 8.63 1.63 22.09
C LYS A 30 10.01 1.51 22.74
N LEU A 31 11.06 1.38 21.92
CA LEU A 31 12.46 1.33 22.35
C LEU A 31 13.09 2.73 22.50
N GLN A 32 12.38 3.78 22.13
CA GLN A 32 12.82 5.15 22.29
C GLN A 32 13.09 5.48 23.74
N GLY A 33 14.31 5.97 24.03
CA GLY A 33 14.75 6.29 25.39
C GLY A 33 15.09 5.08 26.28
N ALA A 34 14.99 3.85 25.77
CA ALA A 34 15.47 2.66 26.50
C ALA A 34 17.00 2.56 26.44
N GLU A 35 17.59 1.74 27.33
CA GLU A 35 19.04 1.51 27.41
C GLU A 35 19.55 0.57 26.29
N VAL A 36 19.14 0.84 25.05
CA VAL A 36 19.56 0.15 23.83
C VAL A 36 19.83 1.16 22.72
N ASP A 37 20.64 0.79 21.75
CA ASP A 37 20.77 1.51 20.48
C ASP A 37 19.93 0.80 19.42
N VAL A 38 19.16 1.55 18.66
CA VAL A 38 18.28 1.04 17.61
C VAL A 38 18.75 1.51 16.24
N THR A 39 18.95 0.59 15.30
CA THR A 39 19.10 0.91 13.88
C THR A 39 17.86 0.43 13.13
N LEU A 40 17.05 1.38 12.64
CA LEU A 40 15.86 1.12 11.83
C LEU A 40 16.24 1.22 10.35
N ILE A 41 16.21 0.11 9.65
CA ILE A 41 16.58 0.01 8.23
C ILE A 41 15.32 -0.19 7.39
N ASP A 42 15.11 0.64 6.37
CA ASP A 42 14.00 0.49 5.43
C ASP A 42 14.44 0.84 4.01
N ARG A 43 13.88 0.17 3.02
CA ARG A 43 14.12 0.47 1.60
C ARG A 43 13.55 1.82 1.18
N THR A 44 12.56 2.33 1.90
CA THR A 44 12.00 3.67 1.72
C THR A 44 12.50 4.62 2.81
N ASN A 45 12.26 5.91 2.65
CA ASN A 45 12.65 6.92 3.65
C ASN A 45 11.45 7.47 4.43
N HIS A 46 10.28 6.82 4.32
CA HIS A 46 9.03 7.26 4.89
C HIS A 46 8.27 6.11 5.56
N HIS A 47 7.46 6.44 6.54
CA HIS A 47 6.44 5.54 7.06
C HIS A 47 5.16 5.70 6.25
N LEU A 48 4.74 4.63 5.59
CA LEU A 48 3.50 4.65 4.82
C LEU A 48 2.31 4.28 5.70
N PHE A 49 1.34 5.20 5.84
CA PHE A 49 0.05 4.89 6.44
C PHE A 49 -0.86 4.20 5.39
N GLN A 50 -0.55 2.95 5.12
CA GLN A 50 -1.15 2.13 4.07
C GLN A 50 -2.70 2.11 4.05
N PRO A 51 -3.44 2.19 5.19
CA PRO A 51 -4.89 2.23 5.16
C PRO A 51 -5.51 3.38 4.37
N LEU A 52 -4.75 4.45 4.08
CA LEU A 52 -5.23 5.59 3.28
C LEU A 52 -4.73 5.59 1.83
N LEU A 53 -4.06 4.53 1.37
CA LEU A 53 -3.59 4.43 -0.03
C LEU A 53 -4.72 4.57 -1.04
N TYR A 54 -5.91 4.04 -0.76
CA TYR A 54 -7.05 4.16 -1.66
C TYR A 54 -7.47 5.62 -1.88
N GLN A 55 -7.24 6.51 -0.92
CA GLN A 55 -7.52 7.95 -1.07
C GLN A 55 -6.46 8.65 -1.94
N VAL A 56 -5.23 8.16 -1.94
CA VAL A 56 -4.22 8.62 -2.90
C VAL A 56 -4.56 8.13 -4.31
N ALA A 57 -4.97 6.86 -4.44
CA ALA A 57 -5.38 6.27 -5.71
C ALA A 57 -6.61 6.96 -6.34
N THR A 58 -7.46 7.58 -5.53
CA THR A 58 -8.64 8.34 -6.00
C THR A 58 -8.44 9.86 -6.03
N GLY A 59 -7.23 10.33 -5.65
CA GLY A 59 -6.86 11.74 -5.73
C GLY A 59 -7.39 12.63 -4.60
N ILE A 60 -7.91 12.05 -3.52
CA ILE A 60 -8.42 12.78 -2.35
C ILE A 60 -7.25 13.30 -1.50
N LEU A 61 -6.24 12.44 -1.30
CA LEU A 61 -5.03 12.80 -0.56
C LEU A 61 -3.81 12.83 -1.48
N SER A 62 -2.84 13.64 -1.14
CA SER A 62 -1.50 13.56 -1.72
C SER A 62 -0.71 12.43 -1.05
N SER A 63 0.27 11.88 -1.76
CA SER A 63 1.16 10.85 -1.19
C SER A 63 1.93 11.34 0.02
N GLY A 64 2.28 12.63 0.07
CA GLY A 64 3.00 13.25 1.19
C GLY A 64 2.21 13.27 2.50
N GLU A 65 0.88 13.33 2.44
CA GLU A 65 0.02 13.36 3.63
C GLU A 65 0.00 12.03 4.38
N ILE A 66 0.21 10.92 3.68
CA ILE A 66 0.18 9.57 4.26
C ILE A 66 1.56 8.92 4.41
N ALA A 67 2.63 9.63 4.03
CA ALA A 67 3.99 9.10 3.99
C ALA A 67 5.01 10.08 4.63
N PRO A 68 4.87 10.41 5.93
CA PRO A 68 5.83 11.25 6.61
C PRO A 68 7.21 10.61 6.63
N SER A 69 8.26 11.45 6.55
CA SER A 69 9.64 10.97 6.63
C SER A 69 9.90 10.24 7.95
N THR A 70 10.45 9.03 7.87
CA THR A 70 10.82 8.25 9.07
C THR A 70 11.86 8.99 9.91
N ARG A 71 12.77 9.75 9.29
CA ARG A 71 13.74 10.58 10.03
C ARG A 71 13.07 11.70 10.83
N THR A 72 12.05 12.35 10.25
CA THR A 72 11.29 13.38 10.96
C THR A 72 10.50 12.80 12.14
N ILE A 73 10.02 11.56 12.04
CA ILE A 73 9.32 10.89 13.14
C ILE A 73 10.24 10.66 14.35
N PHE A 74 11.54 10.43 14.11
CA PHE A 74 12.56 10.20 15.14
C PHE A 74 13.48 11.40 15.36
N ASP A 75 13.08 12.58 14.92
CA ASP A 75 13.86 13.79 15.15
C ASP A 75 14.06 14.03 16.66
N GLY A 76 15.29 14.36 17.05
CA GLY A 76 15.68 14.54 18.46
C GLY A 76 15.81 13.26 19.29
N VAL A 77 15.49 12.08 18.73
CA VAL A 77 15.62 10.79 19.44
C VAL A 77 17.06 10.26 19.33
N GLN A 78 17.79 10.27 20.43
CA GLN A 78 19.24 10.00 20.45
C GLN A 78 19.60 8.53 20.21
N ASN A 79 18.78 7.60 20.68
CA ASN A 79 19.07 6.17 20.62
C ASN A 79 18.45 5.45 19.40
N VAL A 80 17.82 6.18 18.45
CA VAL A 80 17.25 5.61 17.23
C VAL A 80 17.94 6.21 16.00
N ARG A 81 18.64 5.37 15.25
CA ARG A 81 19.23 5.71 13.96
C ARG A 81 18.37 5.19 12.83
N VAL A 82 17.95 6.06 11.92
CA VAL A 82 17.19 5.68 10.70
C VAL A 82 18.14 5.55 9.53
N VAL A 83 18.08 4.43 8.82
CA VAL A 83 18.91 4.11 7.65
C VAL A 83 18.00 3.74 6.48
N LYS A 84 18.25 4.35 5.31
CA LYS A 84 17.67 3.89 4.06
C LYS A 84 18.57 2.82 3.46
N GLY A 85 18.02 1.67 3.14
CA GLY A 85 18.69 0.57 2.46
C GLY A 85 17.77 -0.62 2.29
N ASP A 86 17.97 -1.37 1.23
CA ASP A 86 17.28 -2.64 1.01
C ASP A 86 18.08 -3.75 1.69
N VAL A 87 17.45 -4.50 2.58
CA VAL A 87 18.11 -5.61 3.27
C VAL A 87 18.14 -6.81 2.33
N THR A 88 19.36 -7.23 2.00
CA THR A 88 19.62 -8.31 1.03
C THR A 88 20.04 -9.62 1.68
N ASP A 89 20.57 -9.58 2.91
CA ASP A 89 21.01 -10.78 3.62
C ASP A 89 20.94 -10.63 5.15
N ILE A 90 20.75 -11.75 5.85
CA ILE A 90 20.77 -11.86 7.30
C ILE A 90 21.59 -13.09 7.68
N ASP A 91 22.83 -12.88 8.14
CA ASP A 91 23.67 -13.92 8.72
C ASP A 91 23.33 -14.07 10.21
N VAL A 92 22.51 -15.07 10.53
CA VAL A 92 22.02 -15.29 11.89
C VAL A 92 23.11 -15.80 12.82
N GLU A 93 24.10 -16.55 12.30
CA GLU A 93 25.19 -17.10 13.09
C GLU A 93 26.18 -16.00 13.51
N LYS A 94 26.50 -15.08 12.58
CA LYS A 94 27.35 -13.93 12.87
C LYS A 94 26.59 -12.73 13.44
N GLN A 95 25.27 -12.80 13.49
CA GLN A 95 24.41 -11.69 13.93
C GLN A 95 24.65 -10.41 13.11
N VAL A 96 24.67 -10.54 11.77
CA VAL A 96 24.92 -9.42 10.85
C VAL A 96 23.81 -9.33 9.83
N VAL A 97 23.26 -8.12 9.67
CA VAL A 97 22.35 -7.76 8.57
C VAL A 97 23.15 -7.03 7.49
N THR A 98 22.95 -7.40 6.24
CA THR A 98 23.50 -6.68 5.07
C THR A 98 22.41 -5.87 4.39
N SER A 99 22.68 -4.61 4.10
CA SER A 99 21.77 -3.72 3.36
C SER A 99 22.49 -3.00 2.23
N GLU A 100 21.76 -2.65 1.18
CA GLU A 100 22.27 -1.97 -0.01
C GLU A 100 21.51 -0.68 -0.29
N LEU A 101 22.23 0.36 -0.72
CA LEU A 101 21.69 1.60 -1.23
C LEU A 101 22.47 2.02 -2.48
N GLY A 102 21.88 1.80 -3.66
CA GLY A 102 22.58 1.94 -4.92
C GLY A 102 23.74 0.94 -5.01
N HIS A 103 24.96 1.43 -5.11
CA HIS A 103 26.19 0.59 -5.17
C HIS A 103 26.88 0.44 -3.81
N GLN A 104 26.31 1.01 -2.75
CA GLN A 104 26.90 0.94 -1.42
C GLN A 104 26.28 -0.20 -0.64
N THR A 105 27.12 -1.16 -0.22
CA THR A 105 26.76 -2.23 0.72
C THR A 105 27.17 -1.81 2.13
N SER A 106 26.28 -2.02 3.10
CA SER A 106 26.52 -1.76 4.52
C SER A 106 26.17 -2.99 5.34
N LYS A 107 26.96 -3.25 6.39
CA LYS A 107 26.75 -4.36 7.32
C LYS A 107 26.48 -3.83 8.72
N TRP A 108 25.54 -4.47 9.41
CA TRP A 108 25.04 -4.04 10.72
C TRP A 108 25.09 -5.22 11.68
N GLU A 109 25.97 -5.16 12.65
CA GLU A 109 26.02 -6.17 13.72
C GLU A 109 24.88 -5.92 14.70
N TYR A 110 24.26 -6.96 15.26
CA TYR A 110 23.16 -6.83 16.20
C TYR A 110 23.26 -7.81 17.38
N ASP A 111 22.70 -7.42 18.51
CA ASP A 111 22.40 -8.33 19.64
C ASP A 111 20.96 -8.86 19.51
N HIS A 112 20.06 -8.02 19.01
CA HIS A 112 18.65 -8.37 18.79
C HIS A 112 18.20 -7.91 17.39
N LEU A 113 17.46 -8.77 16.72
CA LEU A 113 16.91 -8.50 15.40
C LEU A 113 15.38 -8.55 15.42
N LEU A 114 14.73 -7.51 14.88
CA LEU A 114 13.29 -7.49 14.61
C LEU A 114 13.06 -7.41 13.11
N VAL A 115 12.45 -8.43 12.53
CA VAL A 115 12.07 -8.46 11.12
C VAL A 115 10.61 -8.01 10.99
N ALA A 116 10.39 -6.82 10.44
CA ALA A 116 9.09 -6.20 10.22
C ALA A 116 8.93 -5.74 8.75
N ALA A 117 9.41 -6.56 7.81
CA ALA A 117 9.52 -6.24 6.38
C ALA A 117 8.16 -6.13 5.64
N GLY A 118 7.04 -6.40 6.34
CA GLY A 118 5.72 -6.36 5.76
C GLY A 118 5.42 -7.54 4.83
N ALA A 119 4.39 -7.40 4.01
CA ALA A 119 3.99 -8.39 3.02
C ALA A 119 3.72 -7.71 1.67
N GLY A 120 4.19 -8.32 0.60
CA GLY A 120 3.93 -7.89 -0.76
C GLY A 120 2.51 -8.21 -1.24
N GLN A 121 2.23 -7.82 -2.49
CA GLN A 121 1.03 -8.27 -3.19
C GLN A 121 1.19 -9.76 -3.56
N SER A 122 0.12 -10.52 -3.41
CA SER A 122 0.05 -11.90 -3.90
C SER A 122 -1.05 -12.02 -4.95
N TYR A 123 -0.73 -12.72 -6.03
CA TYR A 123 -1.68 -13.10 -7.08
C TYR A 123 -1.95 -14.62 -7.06
N PHE A 124 -1.64 -15.29 -5.94
CA PHE A 124 -1.87 -16.73 -5.74
C PHE A 124 -1.27 -17.61 -6.84
N GLY A 125 -0.08 -17.24 -7.32
CA GLY A 125 0.64 -17.95 -8.40
C GLY A 125 0.31 -17.47 -9.82
N ASN A 126 -0.59 -16.47 -9.96
CA ASN A 126 -0.98 -15.88 -11.25
C ASN A 126 -0.33 -14.50 -11.43
N ASP A 127 0.98 -14.41 -11.29
CA ASP A 127 1.71 -13.12 -11.26
C ASP A 127 1.55 -12.29 -12.54
N HIS A 128 1.17 -12.92 -13.66
CA HIS A 128 0.82 -12.22 -14.89
C HIS A 128 -0.40 -11.30 -14.77
N PHE A 129 -1.22 -11.45 -13.73
CA PHE A 129 -2.34 -10.54 -13.46
C PHE A 129 -1.86 -9.14 -13.05
N ALA A 130 -0.63 -9.01 -12.57
CA ALA A 130 -0.06 -7.71 -12.18
C ALA A 130 -0.09 -6.66 -13.31
N GLU A 131 0.04 -7.09 -14.55
CA GLU A 131 -0.02 -6.23 -15.74
C GLU A 131 -1.38 -5.53 -15.86
N PHE A 132 -2.46 -6.24 -15.55
CA PHE A 132 -3.84 -5.77 -15.73
C PHE A 132 -4.43 -5.20 -14.43
N ALA A 133 -4.07 -5.79 -13.29
CA ALA A 133 -4.59 -5.45 -11.98
C ALA A 133 -3.45 -5.12 -11.01
N PRO A 134 -2.93 -3.88 -11.01
CA PRO A 134 -1.89 -3.47 -10.08
C PRO A 134 -2.35 -3.66 -8.63
N GLY A 135 -1.42 -4.07 -7.76
CA GLY A 135 -1.68 -4.14 -6.32
C GLY A 135 -1.87 -2.75 -5.70
N MET A 136 -2.12 -2.70 -4.39
CA MET A 136 -2.18 -1.44 -3.64
C MET A 136 -1.44 -1.61 -2.31
N LYS A 137 -0.11 -1.66 -2.38
CA LYS A 137 0.78 -1.89 -1.23
C LYS A 137 1.74 -0.73 -0.95
N ASN A 138 2.04 0.06 -1.96
CA ASN A 138 2.96 1.20 -1.89
C ASN A 138 2.39 2.42 -2.62
N ILE A 139 3.12 3.54 -2.57
CA ILE A 139 2.70 4.81 -3.19
C ILE A 139 2.65 4.68 -4.72
N ASP A 140 3.62 4.00 -5.31
CA ASP A 140 3.70 3.87 -6.77
C ASP A 140 2.50 3.09 -7.31
N ASP A 141 2.06 2.04 -6.60
CA ASP A 141 0.82 1.32 -6.93
C ASP A 141 -0.40 2.26 -6.93
N ALA A 142 -0.52 3.11 -5.89
CA ALA A 142 -1.64 4.04 -5.79
C ALA A 142 -1.63 5.11 -6.88
N LEU A 143 -0.45 5.60 -7.27
CA LEU A 143 -0.28 6.57 -8.36
C LEU A 143 -0.56 5.93 -9.71
N GLU A 144 -0.16 4.68 -9.93
CA GLU A 144 -0.50 3.91 -11.14
C GLU A 144 -2.01 3.71 -11.25
N ILE A 145 -2.68 3.29 -10.18
CA ILE A 145 -4.14 3.15 -10.14
C ILE A 145 -4.81 4.49 -10.45
N ARG A 146 -4.33 5.59 -9.85
CA ARG A 146 -4.83 6.94 -10.11
C ARG A 146 -4.71 7.32 -11.58
N ALA A 147 -3.54 7.07 -12.18
CA ALA A 147 -3.31 7.36 -13.59
C ALA A 147 -4.26 6.58 -14.49
N ARG A 148 -4.52 5.29 -14.19
CA ARG A 148 -5.48 4.47 -14.91
C ARG A 148 -6.92 4.98 -14.77
N ILE A 149 -7.35 5.31 -13.56
CA ILE A 149 -8.70 5.83 -13.29
C ILE A 149 -8.92 7.13 -14.06
N ILE A 150 -8.10 8.14 -13.82
CA ILE A 150 -8.26 9.46 -14.47
C ILE A 150 -8.10 9.34 -16.00
N GLY A 151 -7.08 8.58 -16.45
CA GLY A 151 -6.88 8.35 -17.88
C GLY A 151 -8.06 7.64 -18.55
N ALA A 152 -8.83 6.82 -17.85
CA ALA A 152 -10.03 6.20 -18.37
C ALA A 152 -11.16 7.24 -18.58
N PHE A 153 -11.39 8.11 -17.59
CA PHE A 153 -12.35 9.22 -17.72
C PHE A 153 -11.96 10.19 -18.86
N GLU A 154 -10.66 10.56 -18.97
CA GLU A 154 -10.19 11.44 -20.05
C GLU A 154 -10.37 10.81 -21.45
N ARG A 155 -10.06 9.53 -21.60
CA ARG A 155 -10.28 8.82 -22.86
C ARG A 155 -11.76 8.68 -23.20
N ALA A 156 -12.62 8.50 -22.20
CA ALA A 156 -14.07 8.46 -22.40
C ALA A 156 -14.64 9.78 -22.92
N GLU A 157 -14.01 10.93 -22.60
CA GLU A 157 -14.37 12.24 -23.15
C GLU A 157 -14.02 12.36 -24.64
N LEU A 158 -12.94 11.72 -25.08
CA LEU A 158 -12.40 11.84 -26.43
C LEU A 158 -13.01 10.86 -27.45
N THR A 159 -13.64 9.77 -26.97
CA THR A 159 -14.18 8.76 -27.87
C THR A 159 -15.62 9.06 -28.28
N ASP A 160 -15.93 8.87 -29.57
CA ASP A 160 -17.30 8.91 -30.12
C ASP A 160 -17.96 7.52 -30.13
N ASP A 161 -17.20 6.44 -29.88
CA ASP A 161 -17.72 5.08 -29.84
C ASP A 161 -18.38 4.78 -28.46
N PRO A 162 -19.71 4.54 -28.41
CA PRO A 162 -20.40 4.24 -27.16
C PRO A 162 -19.91 2.96 -26.50
N ALA A 163 -19.52 1.93 -27.27
CA ALA A 163 -19.02 0.67 -26.72
C ALA A 163 -17.64 0.84 -26.08
N GLU A 164 -16.76 1.62 -26.71
CA GLU A 164 -15.46 1.99 -26.14
C GLU A 164 -15.65 2.80 -24.86
N ARG A 165 -16.58 3.78 -24.85
CA ARG A 165 -16.87 4.58 -23.68
C ARG A 165 -17.38 3.73 -22.51
N GLU A 166 -18.27 2.77 -22.75
CA GLU A 166 -18.74 1.84 -21.71
C GLU A 166 -17.60 1.01 -21.15
N ARG A 167 -16.67 0.52 -21.97
CA ARG A 167 -15.48 -0.21 -21.53
C ARG A 167 -14.58 0.67 -20.65
N LEU A 168 -14.30 1.89 -21.07
CA LEU A 168 -13.47 2.86 -20.33
C LEU A 168 -14.08 3.24 -18.98
N LEU A 169 -15.39 3.34 -18.88
CA LEU A 169 -16.13 3.68 -17.66
C LEU A 169 -16.48 2.45 -16.79
N THR A 170 -15.98 1.25 -17.13
CA THR A 170 -16.17 0.06 -16.31
C THR A 170 -14.89 -0.24 -15.53
N PHE A 171 -14.94 -0.02 -14.22
CA PHE A 171 -13.85 -0.25 -13.29
C PHE A 171 -14.05 -1.57 -12.55
N VAL A 172 -13.07 -2.46 -12.65
CA VAL A 172 -13.10 -3.76 -11.96
C VAL A 172 -12.12 -3.72 -10.80
N VAL A 173 -12.63 -3.96 -9.60
CA VAL A 173 -11.85 -4.07 -8.36
C VAL A 173 -11.84 -5.53 -7.93
N VAL A 174 -10.67 -6.13 -7.76
CA VAL A 174 -10.51 -7.52 -7.35
C VAL A 174 -10.17 -7.61 -5.87
N GLY A 175 -11.01 -8.34 -5.13
CA GLY A 175 -10.92 -8.50 -3.69
C GLY A 175 -11.93 -7.64 -2.91
N ALA A 176 -12.86 -8.28 -2.19
CA ALA A 176 -13.89 -7.62 -1.38
C ALA A 176 -13.50 -7.51 0.11
N GLY A 177 -12.22 -7.47 0.41
CA GLY A 177 -11.68 -7.05 1.70
C GLY A 177 -11.82 -5.54 1.93
N PRO A 178 -11.32 -5.00 3.06
CA PRO A 178 -11.43 -3.57 3.40
C PRO A 178 -10.96 -2.65 2.26
N THR A 179 -9.76 -2.88 1.76
CA THR A 179 -9.14 -2.05 0.70
C THR A 179 -9.99 -2.00 -0.58
N GLY A 180 -10.49 -3.17 -1.05
CA GLY A 180 -11.31 -3.20 -2.26
C GLY A 180 -12.67 -2.54 -2.07
N VAL A 181 -13.29 -2.72 -0.90
CA VAL A 181 -14.56 -2.06 -0.55
C VAL A 181 -14.40 -0.54 -0.46
N GLU A 182 -13.31 -0.07 0.15
CA GLU A 182 -12.98 1.35 0.28
C GLU A 182 -12.69 1.97 -1.10
N LEU A 183 -11.88 1.30 -1.92
CA LEU A 183 -11.60 1.76 -3.29
C LEU A 183 -12.86 1.79 -4.16
N ALA A 184 -13.69 0.75 -4.10
CA ALA A 184 -14.93 0.70 -4.87
C ALA A 184 -15.90 1.83 -4.47
N GLY A 185 -16.05 2.07 -3.16
CA GLY A 185 -16.85 3.18 -2.64
C GLY A 185 -16.34 4.55 -3.09
N GLN A 186 -15.04 4.76 -3.05
CA GLN A 186 -14.41 6.02 -3.47
C GLN A 186 -14.47 6.22 -4.99
N LEU A 187 -14.35 5.18 -5.79
CA LEU A 187 -14.55 5.25 -7.26
C LEU A 187 -15.96 5.69 -7.60
N ALA A 188 -16.95 5.10 -6.93
CA ALA A 188 -18.34 5.50 -7.12
C ALA A 188 -18.59 6.96 -6.69
N GLU A 189 -18.01 7.39 -5.58
CA GLU A 189 -18.10 8.78 -5.14
C GLU A 189 -17.38 9.74 -6.08
N LEU A 190 -16.21 9.39 -6.59
CA LEU A 190 -15.46 10.15 -7.58
C LEU A 190 -16.31 10.38 -8.84
N ALA A 191 -16.91 9.33 -9.40
CA ALA A 191 -17.75 9.42 -10.59
C ALA A 191 -19.05 10.22 -10.34
N ASN A 192 -19.72 9.97 -9.21
CA ASN A 192 -21.07 10.49 -8.94
C ASN A 192 -21.08 11.89 -8.32
N ARG A 193 -19.97 12.34 -7.72
CA ARG A 193 -19.88 13.65 -7.05
C ARG A 193 -18.75 14.50 -7.58
N THR A 194 -17.52 14.01 -7.51
CA THR A 194 -16.34 14.86 -7.79
C THR A 194 -16.26 15.20 -9.27
N LEU A 195 -16.48 14.24 -10.14
CA LEU A 195 -16.40 14.40 -11.59
C LEU A 195 -17.74 14.68 -12.28
N ALA A 196 -18.84 14.73 -11.52
CA ALA A 196 -20.21 14.81 -12.06
C ALA A 196 -20.44 15.90 -13.13
N SER A 197 -19.72 17.02 -13.05
CA SER A 197 -19.82 18.14 -14.00
C SER A 197 -18.52 18.43 -14.75
N SER A 198 -17.51 17.56 -14.66
CA SER A 198 -16.19 17.81 -15.22
C SER A 198 -16.11 17.52 -16.73
N TYR A 199 -16.93 16.60 -17.21
CA TYR A 199 -16.94 16.15 -18.60
C TYR A 199 -18.19 16.62 -19.35
N ARG A 200 -18.09 16.79 -20.67
CA ARG A 200 -19.15 17.35 -21.53
C ARG A 200 -19.69 16.36 -22.55
N SER A 201 -18.87 15.41 -23.01
CA SER A 201 -19.27 14.42 -24.03
C SER A 201 -20.10 13.29 -23.43
N TYR A 202 -20.07 13.10 -22.11
CA TYR A 202 -20.82 12.07 -21.41
C TYR A 202 -21.08 12.44 -19.96
N ASN A 203 -21.97 11.67 -19.32
CA ASN A 203 -22.24 11.82 -17.89
C ASN A 203 -21.38 10.81 -17.08
N PRO A 204 -20.48 11.27 -16.19
CA PRO A 204 -19.66 10.38 -15.36
C PRO A 204 -20.45 9.40 -14.48
N HIS A 205 -21.72 9.68 -14.18
CA HIS A 205 -22.62 8.74 -13.49
C HIS A 205 -22.83 7.42 -14.26
N ALA A 206 -22.49 7.37 -15.57
CA ALA A 206 -22.50 6.13 -16.34
C ALA A 206 -21.37 5.16 -15.94
N ALA A 207 -20.41 5.59 -15.12
CA ALA A 207 -19.35 4.74 -14.64
C ALA A 207 -19.91 3.57 -13.80
N ARG A 208 -19.40 2.38 -14.08
CA ARG A 208 -19.75 1.13 -13.37
C ARG A 208 -18.57 0.65 -12.54
N VAL A 209 -18.79 0.37 -11.29
CA VAL A 209 -17.79 -0.25 -10.42
C VAL A 209 -18.20 -1.68 -10.15
N VAL A 210 -17.35 -2.63 -10.55
CA VAL A 210 -17.55 -4.07 -10.40
C VAL A 210 -16.56 -4.59 -9.38
N LEU A 211 -17.02 -5.16 -8.27
CA LEU A 211 -16.19 -5.79 -7.25
C LEU A 211 -16.25 -7.31 -7.39
N LEU A 212 -15.11 -7.92 -7.68
CA LEU A 212 -14.96 -9.36 -7.83
C LEU A 212 -14.30 -9.97 -6.59
N ASP A 213 -14.88 -11.03 -6.05
CA ASP A 213 -14.28 -11.81 -4.96
C ASP A 213 -14.74 -13.28 -5.02
N GLY A 214 -13.90 -14.20 -4.57
CA GLY A 214 -14.27 -15.61 -4.38
C GLY A 214 -15.25 -15.82 -3.23
N ALA A 215 -15.29 -14.91 -2.26
CA ALA A 215 -16.19 -14.99 -1.12
C ALA A 215 -17.64 -14.61 -1.49
N PRO A 216 -18.65 -15.20 -0.83
CA PRO A 216 -20.07 -14.94 -1.12
C PRO A 216 -20.57 -13.59 -0.59
N GLN A 217 -19.76 -12.84 0.12
CA GLN A 217 -20.09 -11.55 0.70
C GLN A 217 -18.88 -10.62 0.78
N VAL A 218 -19.11 -9.32 0.81
CA VAL A 218 -18.07 -8.33 1.07
C VAL A 218 -17.64 -8.37 2.54
N LEU A 219 -16.40 -7.99 2.82
CA LEU A 219 -15.82 -7.93 4.17
C LEU A 219 -15.98 -9.25 4.97
N PRO A 220 -15.58 -10.42 4.44
CA PRO A 220 -15.81 -11.70 5.11
C PRO A 220 -15.31 -11.74 6.57
N PRO A 221 -14.13 -11.18 6.93
CA PRO A 221 -13.61 -11.22 8.30
C PRO A 221 -14.46 -10.47 9.32
N PHE A 222 -15.32 -9.55 8.89
CA PHE A 222 -16.16 -8.72 9.76
C PHE A 222 -17.55 -9.32 10.05
N GLY A 223 -17.81 -10.51 9.52
CA GLY A 223 -19.04 -11.25 9.73
C GLY A 223 -20.25 -10.74 8.94
N LYS A 224 -21.30 -11.57 8.91
CA LYS A 224 -22.48 -11.39 8.03
C LYS A 224 -23.23 -10.06 8.22
N ARG A 225 -23.27 -9.53 9.45
CA ARG A 225 -24.02 -8.30 9.75
C ARG A 225 -23.36 -7.08 9.10
N LEU A 226 -22.04 -6.93 9.30
CA LEU A 226 -21.28 -5.80 8.75
C LEU A 226 -21.11 -5.94 7.24
N GLY A 227 -20.85 -7.17 6.74
CA GLY A 227 -20.78 -7.43 5.29
C GLY A 227 -22.05 -7.01 4.57
N ARG A 228 -23.24 -7.42 5.06
CA ARG A 228 -24.54 -6.99 4.49
C ARG A 228 -24.77 -5.47 4.55
N LYS A 229 -24.36 -4.81 5.64
CA LYS A 229 -24.46 -3.36 5.75
C LYS A 229 -23.58 -2.65 4.73
N ALA A 230 -22.33 -3.10 4.58
CA ALA A 230 -21.38 -2.56 3.60
C ALA A 230 -21.87 -2.79 2.16
N GLN A 231 -22.33 -4.00 1.84
CA GLN A 231 -22.90 -4.31 0.53
C GLN A 231 -24.08 -3.39 0.20
N LYS A 232 -25.05 -3.25 1.11
CA LYS A 232 -26.19 -2.35 0.91
C LYS A 232 -25.75 -0.89 0.71
N SER A 233 -24.73 -0.44 1.43
CA SER A 233 -24.17 0.91 1.26
C SER A 233 -23.55 1.10 -0.12
N LEU A 234 -22.82 0.11 -0.62
CA LEU A 234 -22.24 0.12 -1.96
C LEU A 234 -23.31 0.10 -3.05
N GLU A 235 -24.35 -0.71 -2.92
CA GLU A 235 -25.49 -0.80 -3.87
C GLU A 235 -26.20 0.55 -4.06
N THR A 236 -26.21 1.42 -3.05
CA THR A 236 -26.82 2.76 -3.16
C THR A 236 -26.00 3.74 -4.01
N VAL A 237 -24.74 3.42 -4.34
CA VAL A 237 -23.84 4.27 -5.13
C VAL A 237 -23.51 3.68 -6.51
N SER A 238 -24.42 2.89 -7.09
CA SER A 238 -24.29 2.30 -8.44
C SER A 238 -23.17 1.26 -8.58
N TYR A 239 -23.07 0.37 -7.62
CA TYR A 239 -22.08 -0.68 -7.55
C TYR A 239 -22.70 -2.07 -7.86
N THR A 240 -21.95 -2.94 -8.54
CA THR A 240 -22.33 -4.32 -8.79
C THR A 240 -21.30 -5.27 -8.15
N HIS A 241 -21.78 -6.15 -7.25
CA HIS A 241 -20.96 -7.23 -6.69
C HIS A 241 -21.13 -8.50 -7.52
N LEU A 242 -20.00 -9.04 -8.00
CA LEU A 242 -19.96 -10.32 -8.69
C LEU A 242 -19.12 -11.29 -7.88
N ARG A 243 -19.68 -12.47 -7.58
CA ARG A 243 -18.91 -13.58 -7.06
C ARG A 243 -18.10 -14.16 -8.23
N ALA A 244 -16.77 -14.22 -8.11
CA ALA A 244 -15.96 -14.98 -9.03
C ALA A 244 -16.31 -16.46 -8.86
N HIS A 245 -16.88 -17.09 -9.88
CA HIS A 245 -16.92 -18.52 -9.94
C HIS A 245 -15.54 -18.98 -10.40
N GLU A 246 -14.86 -19.77 -9.57
CA GLU A 246 -13.74 -20.56 -10.04
C GLU A 246 -14.29 -21.54 -11.08
N THR A 247 -14.18 -21.20 -12.35
CA THR A 247 -14.20 -22.17 -13.43
C THR A 247 -12.80 -22.75 -13.47
N LEU A 248 -12.67 -23.97 -12.94
CA LEU A 248 -11.55 -24.86 -13.17
C LEU A 248 -11.41 -25.18 -14.66
#